data_c9da216dfe26eeeb70993cebc60e645a
#
_entry.id   c9da216dfe26eeeb70993cebc60e645a
#
_cell.length_a   1.000
_cell.length_b   1.000
_cell.length_c   1.000
_cell.angle_alpha   90.00
_cell.angle_beta   90.00
_cell.angle_gamma   90.00
#
_symmetry.space_group_name_H-M   'P 1'
#
loop_
_entity.id
_entity.type
_entity.pdbx_description
1 polymer ?
#
loop_
_entity_poly.entity_id
_entity_poly.type
_entity_poly.pdbx_seq_one_letter_code
_entity_poly.pdbx_strand_id
1 'polypeptide(L)'
;MQRDYDLFEQFPDGSSLWPGRAAGLAEVRRKLTELSATTANECYAIHLSTKEVVARVNLGGSRPKIAKKLVGQIAYDNTVAINRTNLLRAQGYEVVSVIGNEAAKLVFDLAPSWNLFIVGHGASNEVREEMVAWLKAKFPSVPVLALNPPAVQELPGADYNVKQNGWESWLPIVINTLGQRPGSNTSVS
;
A
#
# COMPACT_ATOMS: atom_id res chain seq x y z
N MET A 1 -16.97 15.65 -37.22
CA MET A 1 -15.58 15.19 -37.13
C MET A 1 -15.59 13.92 -36.30
N GLN A 2 -15.27 12.78 -36.88
CA GLN A 2 -15.32 11.48 -36.18
C GLN A 2 -14.12 11.42 -35.21
N ARG A 3 -14.38 11.20 -33.97
CA ARG A 3 -13.35 11.04 -32.93
C ARG A 3 -13.14 9.57 -32.69
N ASP A 4 -12.05 9.02 -33.19
CA ASP A 4 -11.86 7.59 -33.33
C ASP A 4 -11.16 6.95 -32.13
N TYR A 5 -10.60 7.76 -31.21
CA TYR A 5 -9.76 7.27 -30.11
C TYR A 5 -10.13 7.96 -28.79
N ASP A 6 -10.22 7.14 -27.74
CA ASP A 6 -10.24 7.61 -26.34
C ASP A 6 -8.83 7.55 -25.76
N LEU A 7 -8.45 8.59 -25.01
CA LEU A 7 -7.19 8.63 -24.28
C LEU A 7 -7.45 8.32 -22.80
N PHE A 8 -6.50 7.66 -22.18
CA PHE A 8 -6.54 7.30 -20.76
C PHE A 8 -5.20 7.59 -20.11
N GLU A 9 -5.26 8.02 -18.85
CA GLU A 9 -4.14 8.06 -17.93
C GLU A 9 -4.38 7.00 -16.86
N GLN A 10 -3.46 6.05 -16.69
CA GLN A 10 -3.57 4.98 -15.73
C GLN A 10 -2.76 5.30 -14.48
N PHE A 11 -3.42 5.34 -13.35
CA PHE A 11 -2.78 5.58 -12.06
C PHE A 11 -2.18 4.29 -11.48
N PRO A 12 -1.20 4.41 -10.55
CA PRO A 12 -0.56 3.25 -9.93
C PRO A 12 -1.48 2.33 -9.12
N ASP A 13 -2.65 2.82 -8.73
CA ASP A 13 -3.68 2.04 -8.03
C ASP A 13 -4.58 1.22 -8.96
N GLY A 14 -4.34 1.32 -10.29
CA GLY A 14 -5.12 0.66 -11.32
C GLY A 14 -6.35 1.44 -11.79
N SER A 15 -6.67 2.58 -11.19
CA SER A 15 -7.70 3.47 -11.69
C SER A 15 -7.26 4.17 -12.97
N SER A 16 -8.22 4.63 -13.78
CA SER A 16 -7.94 5.35 -15.01
C SER A 16 -8.74 6.63 -15.09
N LEU A 17 -8.09 7.71 -15.49
CA LEU A 17 -8.72 8.96 -15.86
C LEU A 17 -8.90 9.00 -17.39
N TRP A 18 -9.98 9.57 -17.86
CA TRP A 18 -10.24 9.82 -19.27
C TRP A 18 -10.00 11.31 -19.61
N PRO A 19 -8.81 11.69 -20.10
CA PRO A 19 -8.51 13.09 -20.43
C PRO A 19 -9.17 13.58 -21.71
N GLY A 20 -9.71 12.70 -22.54
CA GLY A 20 -10.46 13.12 -23.73
C GLY A 20 -10.34 12.19 -24.92
N ARG A 21 -10.67 12.75 -26.10
CA ARG A 21 -10.71 12.04 -27.40
C ARG A 21 -9.78 12.68 -28.40
N ALA A 22 -9.39 11.88 -29.40
CA ALA A 22 -8.60 12.33 -30.52
C ALA A 22 -9.20 11.82 -31.84
N ALA A 23 -9.00 12.59 -32.92
CA ALA A 23 -9.37 12.22 -34.28
C ALA A 23 -8.10 11.90 -35.09
N GLY A 24 -7.91 10.64 -35.41
CA GLY A 24 -6.74 10.14 -36.13
C GLY A 24 -5.46 10.05 -35.31
N LEU A 25 -4.51 9.24 -35.82
CA LEU A 25 -3.26 8.90 -35.11
C LEU A 25 -2.32 10.10 -34.89
N ALA A 26 -2.35 11.11 -35.74
CA ALA A 26 -1.53 12.30 -35.57
C ALA A 26 -1.93 13.09 -34.33
N GLU A 27 -3.24 13.25 -34.09
CA GLU A 27 -3.77 13.91 -32.91
C GLU A 27 -3.54 13.04 -31.64
N VAL A 28 -3.67 11.72 -31.73
CA VAL A 28 -3.32 10.79 -30.65
C VAL A 28 -1.88 11.02 -30.20
N ARG A 29 -0.93 11.03 -31.13
CA ARG A 29 0.49 11.25 -30.81
C ARG A 29 0.71 12.60 -30.11
N ARG A 30 0.16 13.67 -30.68
CA ARG A 30 0.29 15.01 -30.08
C ARG A 30 -0.22 15.05 -28.64
N LYS A 31 -1.45 14.57 -28.41
CA LYS A 31 -2.08 14.57 -27.08
C LYS A 31 -1.35 13.65 -26.08
N LEU A 32 -0.90 12.48 -26.51
CA LEU A 32 -0.12 11.60 -25.65
C LEU A 32 1.22 12.25 -25.27
N THR A 33 1.87 12.97 -26.18
CA THR A 33 3.10 13.71 -25.88
C THR A 33 2.84 14.84 -24.88
N GLU A 34 1.76 15.60 -25.04
CA GLU A 34 1.36 16.65 -24.10
C GLU A 34 1.05 16.07 -22.70
N LEU A 35 0.30 14.97 -22.64
CA LEU A 35 0.03 14.26 -21.38
C LEU A 35 1.32 13.76 -20.73
N SER A 36 2.22 13.15 -21.50
CA SER A 36 3.48 12.63 -20.98
C SER A 36 4.41 13.69 -20.40
N ALA A 37 4.25 14.95 -20.82
CA ALA A 37 4.99 16.07 -20.24
C ALA A 37 4.40 16.56 -18.91
N THR A 38 3.14 16.26 -18.63
CA THR A 38 2.42 16.74 -17.44
C THR A 38 2.28 15.66 -16.35
N THR A 39 2.40 14.39 -16.71
CA THR A 39 2.28 13.26 -15.77
C THR A 39 3.37 12.21 -16.01
N ALA A 40 3.77 11.53 -14.95
CA ALA A 40 4.64 10.37 -15.03
C ALA A 40 3.87 9.04 -15.15
N ASN A 41 2.54 9.09 -15.15
CA ASN A 41 1.69 7.92 -15.26
C ASN A 41 1.68 7.39 -16.69
N GLU A 42 1.40 6.09 -16.87
CA GLU A 42 1.20 5.53 -18.19
C GLU A 42 -0.02 6.18 -18.84
N CYS A 43 0.14 6.71 -20.06
CA CYS A 43 -0.96 7.20 -20.84
C CYS A 43 -1.10 6.37 -22.12
N TYR A 44 -2.32 6.02 -22.48
CA TYR A 44 -2.59 5.21 -23.67
C TYR A 44 -3.85 5.67 -24.42
N ALA A 45 -3.91 5.29 -25.69
CA ALA A 45 -5.06 5.54 -26.53
C ALA A 45 -5.70 4.24 -26.99
N ILE A 46 -7.02 4.17 -26.93
CA ILE A 46 -7.84 3.04 -27.38
C ILE A 46 -8.62 3.45 -28.61
N HIS A 47 -8.59 2.63 -29.64
CA HIS A 47 -9.46 2.80 -30.79
C HIS A 47 -10.90 2.44 -30.44
N LEU A 48 -11.85 3.34 -30.73
CA LEU A 48 -13.24 3.20 -30.25
C LEU A 48 -13.96 1.98 -30.80
N SER A 49 -13.69 1.61 -32.03
CA SER A 49 -14.39 0.49 -32.70
C SER A 49 -13.79 -0.87 -32.35
N THR A 50 -12.44 -1.00 -32.35
CA THR A 50 -11.77 -2.28 -32.11
C THR A 50 -11.49 -2.55 -30.64
N LYS A 51 -11.53 -1.51 -29.79
CA LYS A 51 -11.14 -1.56 -28.38
C LYS A 51 -9.65 -1.90 -28.15
N GLU A 52 -8.84 -1.84 -29.20
CA GLU A 52 -7.42 -2.10 -29.13
C GLU A 52 -6.64 -0.86 -28.68
N VAL A 53 -5.61 -1.07 -27.89
CA VAL A 53 -4.67 -0.01 -27.52
C VAL A 53 -3.74 0.22 -28.70
N VAL A 54 -3.80 1.43 -29.29
CA VAL A 54 -3.06 1.78 -30.50
C VAL A 54 -1.76 2.53 -30.21
N ALA A 55 -1.65 3.15 -29.06
CA ALA A 55 -0.44 3.86 -28.64
C ALA A 55 -0.35 3.93 -27.12
N ARG A 56 0.87 3.93 -26.60
CA ARG A 56 1.18 4.13 -25.18
C ARG A 56 2.39 5.05 -25.05
N VAL A 57 2.42 5.86 -24.02
CA VAL A 57 3.57 6.67 -23.61
C VAL A 57 3.81 6.48 -22.11
N ASN A 58 5.02 6.81 -21.66
CA ASN A 58 5.48 6.53 -20.31
C ASN A 58 5.40 5.03 -19.97
N LEU A 59 5.60 4.18 -20.99
CA LEU A 59 5.75 2.74 -20.82
C LEU A 59 6.86 2.44 -19.83
N GLY A 60 6.46 1.93 -18.67
CA GLY A 60 7.45 1.73 -17.62
C GLY A 60 8.14 3.04 -17.29
N GLY A 61 7.39 4.16 -17.34
CA GLY A 61 7.85 5.38 -16.70
C GLY A 61 8.47 4.90 -15.42
N SER A 62 9.80 4.85 -15.40
CA SER A 62 10.58 4.46 -14.25
C SER A 62 10.39 5.53 -13.18
N ARG A 63 9.16 5.63 -12.68
CA ARG A 63 9.11 5.70 -11.23
C ARG A 63 9.81 4.42 -10.84
N PRO A 64 10.92 4.50 -10.10
CA PRO A 64 11.37 3.35 -9.38
C PRO A 64 10.06 2.78 -8.83
N LYS A 65 9.72 1.54 -9.16
CA LYS A 65 8.64 0.82 -8.52
C LYS A 65 9.03 0.95 -7.07
N ILE A 66 8.49 2.02 -6.41
CA ILE A 66 8.77 2.26 -5.00
C ILE A 66 8.18 1.00 -4.45
N ALA A 67 9.07 0.09 -4.10
CA ALA A 67 8.68 -1.26 -3.71
C ALA A 67 7.70 -1.00 -2.58
N LYS A 68 6.40 -1.26 -2.86
CA LYS A 68 5.35 -0.93 -1.92
C LYS A 68 5.76 -1.59 -0.64
N LYS A 69 5.84 -0.81 0.42
CA LYS A 69 6.25 -1.33 1.71
C LYS A 69 5.23 -2.36 2.15
N LEU A 70 5.70 -3.59 2.39
CA LEU A 70 4.87 -4.71 2.77
C LEU A 70 4.78 -4.79 4.30
N VAL A 71 3.55 -4.73 4.79
CA VAL A 71 3.22 -4.80 6.22
C VAL A 71 2.53 -6.10 6.51
N GLY A 72 3.09 -6.89 7.43
CA GLY A 72 2.44 -8.06 8.00
C GLY A 72 1.63 -7.66 9.22
N GLN A 73 0.34 -7.95 9.23
CA GLN A 73 -0.53 -7.67 10.36
C GLN A 73 -1.07 -8.96 10.96
N ILE A 74 -0.85 -9.15 12.25
CA ILE A 74 -1.46 -10.20 13.06
C ILE A 74 -2.59 -9.56 13.87
N ALA A 75 -3.80 -9.98 13.60
CA ALA A 75 -4.99 -9.59 14.35
C ALA A 75 -5.58 -10.81 15.04
N TYR A 76 -6.39 -10.58 16.06
CA TYR A 76 -7.13 -11.61 16.79
C TYR A 76 -8.63 -11.37 16.73
N ASP A 77 -9.04 -10.36 15.95
CA ASP A 77 -10.42 -10.04 15.64
C ASP A 77 -10.52 -9.60 14.16
N ASN A 78 -11.52 -10.14 13.46
CA ASN A 78 -11.66 -9.93 12.02
C ASN A 78 -12.06 -8.49 11.66
N THR A 79 -12.92 -7.86 12.46
CA THR A 79 -13.36 -6.46 12.21
C THR A 79 -12.19 -5.50 12.37
N VAL A 80 -11.38 -5.70 13.41
CA VAL A 80 -10.17 -4.92 13.65
C VAL A 80 -9.15 -5.13 12.53
N ALA A 81 -9.00 -6.37 12.06
CA ALA A 81 -8.12 -6.72 10.95
C ALA A 81 -8.48 -5.94 9.68
N ILE A 82 -9.76 -5.96 9.28
CA ILE A 82 -10.27 -5.29 8.07
C ILE A 82 -10.07 -3.77 8.18
N ASN A 83 -10.48 -3.16 9.28
CA ASN A 83 -10.40 -1.71 9.48
C ASN A 83 -8.95 -1.21 9.42
N ARG A 84 -8.04 -1.90 10.09
CA ARG A 84 -6.62 -1.55 10.09
C ARG A 84 -5.99 -1.77 8.71
N THR A 85 -6.33 -2.86 8.03
CA THR A 85 -5.88 -3.11 6.65
C THR A 85 -6.28 -1.98 5.72
N ASN A 86 -7.53 -1.52 5.79
CA ASN A 86 -8.02 -0.43 4.96
C ASN A 86 -7.29 0.89 5.23
N LEU A 87 -7.03 1.21 6.50
CA LEU A 87 -6.24 2.39 6.88
C LEU A 87 -4.81 2.33 6.32
N LEU A 88 -4.13 1.20 6.46
CA LEU A 88 -2.77 1.02 5.95
C LEU A 88 -2.72 1.08 4.41
N ARG A 89 -3.68 0.45 3.74
CA ARG A 89 -3.78 0.50 2.27
C ARG A 89 -4.06 1.92 1.76
N ALA A 90 -4.87 2.68 2.47
CA ALA A 90 -5.12 4.10 2.16
C ALA A 90 -3.82 4.94 2.25
N GLN A 91 -2.84 4.54 3.07
CA GLN A 91 -1.50 5.13 3.11
C GLN A 91 -0.57 4.61 1.99
N GLY A 92 -1.04 3.69 1.15
CA GLY A 92 -0.28 3.15 0.02
C GLY A 92 0.60 1.95 0.35
N TYR A 93 0.47 1.34 1.53
CA TYR A 93 1.18 0.11 1.90
C TYR A 93 0.49 -1.12 1.31
N GLU A 94 1.27 -2.15 1.00
CA GLU A 94 0.74 -3.50 0.81
C GLU A 94 0.59 -4.17 2.17
N VAL A 95 -0.54 -4.84 2.38
CA VAL A 95 -0.86 -5.43 3.70
C VAL A 95 -1.29 -6.88 3.53
N VAL A 96 -0.58 -7.75 4.23
CA VAL A 96 -1.01 -9.13 4.47
C VAL A 96 -1.52 -9.21 5.90
N SER A 97 -2.81 -9.45 6.05
CA SER A 97 -3.48 -9.52 7.34
C SER A 97 -3.90 -10.95 7.63
N VAL A 98 -3.57 -11.43 8.80
CA VAL A 98 -3.88 -12.79 9.26
C VAL A 98 -4.52 -12.76 10.63
N ILE A 99 -5.30 -13.80 10.93
CA ILE A 99 -5.94 -13.98 12.24
C ILE A 99 -5.23 -15.09 13.01
N GLY A 100 -4.62 -14.70 14.13
CA GLY A 100 -3.92 -15.60 15.04
C GLY A 100 -2.50 -16.00 14.62
N ASN A 101 -1.77 -16.58 15.56
CA ASN A 101 -0.35 -16.90 15.41
C ASN A 101 -0.09 -17.99 14.36
N GLU A 102 -0.91 -19.04 14.34
CA GLU A 102 -0.68 -20.17 13.43
C GLU A 102 -0.81 -19.76 11.95
N ALA A 103 -1.82 -18.96 11.63
CA ALA A 103 -1.95 -18.41 10.28
C ALA A 103 -0.78 -17.48 9.92
N ALA A 104 -0.31 -16.68 10.88
CA ALA A 104 0.84 -15.79 10.67
C ALA A 104 2.11 -16.59 10.34
N LYS A 105 2.41 -17.63 11.11
CA LYS A 105 3.59 -18.49 10.90
C LYS A 105 3.58 -19.15 9.51
N LEU A 106 2.42 -19.58 9.03
CA LEU A 106 2.28 -20.19 7.71
C LEU A 106 2.43 -19.17 6.57
N VAL A 107 1.78 -18.02 6.70
CA VAL A 107 1.66 -17.04 5.59
C VAL A 107 2.91 -16.19 5.46
N PHE A 108 3.54 -15.79 6.57
CA PHE A 108 4.67 -14.86 6.52
C PHE A 108 5.96 -15.48 5.98
N ASP A 109 6.07 -16.79 5.99
CA ASP A 109 7.17 -17.51 5.35
C ASP A 109 7.10 -17.47 3.80
N LEU A 110 5.94 -17.15 3.24
CA LEU A 110 5.73 -17.17 1.79
C LEU A 110 6.18 -15.86 1.09
N ALA A 111 6.35 -14.78 1.83
CA ALA A 111 6.73 -13.50 1.24
C ALA A 111 8.25 -13.28 1.28
N PRO A 112 8.84 -12.72 0.21
CA PRO A 112 10.30 -12.60 0.09
C PRO A 112 10.91 -11.52 0.99
N SER A 113 10.13 -10.53 1.41
CA SER A 113 10.61 -9.44 2.28
C SER A 113 9.46 -8.72 2.98
N TRP A 114 9.70 -8.38 4.24
CA TRP A 114 8.79 -7.60 5.06
C TRP A 114 9.43 -6.27 5.44
N ASN A 115 8.62 -5.24 5.66
CA ASN A 115 9.11 -3.93 6.09
C ASN A 115 8.66 -3.57 7.52
N LEU A 116 7.56 -4.16 7.99
CA LEU A 116 7.04 -3.96 9.33
C LEU A 116 6.08 -5.10 9.68
N PHE A 117 6.09 -5.51 10.94
CA PHE A 117 5.03 -6.35 11.50
C PHE A 117 4.21 -5.56 12.53
N ILE A 118 2.91 -5.78 12.56
CA ILE A 118 1.99 -5.22 13.55
C ILE A 118 1.32 -6.36 14.30
N VAL A 119 1.54 -6.43 15.59
CA VAL A 119 0.89 -7.39 16.48
C VAL A 119 -0.27 -6.70 17.20
N GLY A 120 -1.49 -7.14 16.91
CA GLY A 120 -2.73 -6.60 17.48
C GLY A 120 -2.93 -6.94 18.96
N HIS A 121 -4.06 -6.43 19.50
CA HIS A 121 -4.42 -6.56 20.90
C HIS A 121 -5.58 -7.50 21.03
N GLY A 122 -5.96 -8.40 20.92
CA GLY A 122 -7.19 -9.22 21.02
C GLY A 122 -6.94 -10.61 21.57
N ALA A 123 -5.68 -10.89 21.91
CA ALA A 123 -5.26 -12.12 22.55
C ALA A 123 -4.59 -11.82 23.91
N SER A 124 -4.33 -12.87 24.69
CA SER A 124 -3.57 -12.74 25.93
C SER A 124 -2.13 -12.29 25.69
N ASN A 125 -1.48 -11.77 26.70
CA ASN A 125 -0.08 -11.32 26.56
C ASN A 125 0.84 -12.47 26.16
N GLU A 126 0.67 -13.64 26.75
CA GLU A 126 1.49 -14.82 26.46
C GLU A 126 1.44 -15.19 24.98
N VAL A 127 0.24 -15.19 24.38
CA VAL A 127 0.06 -15.48 22.94
C VAL A 127 0.72 -14.43 22.06
N ARG A 128 0.65 -13.18 22.47
CA ARG A 128 1.25 -12.05 21.72
C ARG A 128 2.77 -11.99 21.88
N GLU A 129 3.28 -12.28 23.08
CA GLU A 129 4.73 -12.39 23.36
C GLU A 129 5.35 -13.53 22.56
N GLU A 130 4.71 -14.70 22.50
CA GLU A 130 5.12 -15.79 21.64
C GLU A 130 5.25 -15.34 20.18
N MET A 131 4.26 -14.57 19.66
CA MET A 131 4.29 -14.09 18.29
C MET A 131 5.43 -13.10 18.06
N VAL A 132 5.64 -12.15 18.97
CA VAL A 132 6.77 -11.20 18.89
C VAL A 132 8.11 -11.95 18.91
N ALA A 133 8.28 -12.90 19.82
CA ALA A 133 9.49 -13.71 19.90
C ALA A 133 9.75 -14.50 18.59
N TRP A 134 8.72 -15.11 18.03
CA TRP A 134 8.82 -15.82 16.76
C TRP A 134 9.20 -14.87 15.60
N LEU A 135 8.55 -13.69 15.50
CA LEU A 135 8.87 -12.69 14.47
C LEU A 135 10.31 -12.21 14.58
N LYS A 136 10.79 -11.92 15.77
CA LYS A 136 12.18 -11.47 16.00
C LYS A 136 13.21 -12.55 15.73
N ALA A 137 12.89 -13.82 16.01
CA ALA A 137 13.75 -14.93 15.66
C ALA A 137 13.83 -15.19 14.16
N LYS A 138 12.69 -15.09 13.46
CA LYS A 138 12.60 -15.40 12.04
C LYS A 138 13.00 -14.22 11.13
N PHE A 139 12.67 -13.01 11.54
CA PHE A 139 12.87 -11.76 10.78
C PHE A 139 13.57 -10.69 11.66
N PRO A 140 14.80 -10.92 12.10
CA PRO A 140 15.45 -10.08 13.13
C PRO A 140 15.64 -8.62 12.73
N SER A 141 15.74 -8.32 11.44
CA SER A 141 15.91 -6.96 10.92
C SER A 141 14.59 -6.21 10.67
N VAL A 142 13.45 -6.89 10.76
CA VAL A 142 12.14 -6.28 10.51
C VAL A 142 11.59 -5.74 11.82
N PRO A 143 11.22 -4.44 11.88
CA PRO A 143 10.63 -3.87 13.08
C PRO A 143 9.26 -4.49 13.39
N VAL A 144 8.96 -4.62 14.68
CA VAL A 144 7.69 -5.12 15.21
C VAL A 144 7.02 -4.03 16.04
N LEU A 145 5.82 -3.66 15.66
CA LEU A 145 4.94 -2.74 16.37
C LEU A 145 3.88 -3.52 17.14
N ALA A 146 3.89 -3.44 18.45
CA ALA A 146 2.86 -4.01 19.32
C ALA A 146 1.81 -2.98 19.68
N LEU A 147 0.54 -3.31 19.45
CA LEU A 147 -0.60 -2.48 19.81
C LEU A 147 -1.18 -3.01 21.12
N ASN A 148 -1.03 -2.28 22.21
CA ASN A 148 -1.39 -2.72 23.55
C ASN A 148 -2.71 -2.07 24.01
N PRO A 149 -3.60 -2.80 24.68
CA PRO A 149 -4.71 -2.19 25.41
C PRO A 149 -4.18 -1.18 26.45
N PRO A 150 -4.95 -0.15 26.80
CA PRO A 150 -4.48 0.91 27.72
C PRO A 150 -3.99 0.40 29.08
N ALA A 151 -4.59 -0.67 29.60
CA ALA A 151 -4.29 -1.25 30.93
C ALA A 151 -3.26 -2.37 30.90
N VAL A 152 -2.72 -2.71 29.72
CA VAL A 152 -1.85 -3.88 29.56
C VAL A 152 -0.39 -3.44 29.47
N GLN A 153 0.49 -4.28 30.00
CA GLN A 153 1.94 -4.09 29.96
C GLN A 153 2.47 -4.15 28.52
N GLU A 154 3.57 -3.48 28.26
CA GLU A 154 4.31 -3.52 27.00
C GLU A 154 4.77 -4.95 26.68
N LEU A 155 4.76 -5.31 25.41
CA LEU A 155 5.25 -6.63 24.98
C LEU A 155 6.77 -6.62 24.88
N PRO A 156 7.46 -7.51 25.62
CA PRO A 156 8.90 -7.66 25.50
C PRO A 156 9.32 -8.00 24.07
N GLY A 157 10.43 -7.43 23.62
CA GLY A 157 11.02 -7.72 22.30
C GLY A 157 10.38 -7.00 21.12
N ALA A 158 9.25 -6.32 21.29
CA ALA A 158 8.72 -5.44 20.25
C ALA A 158 9.57 -4.15 20.17
N ASP A 159 9.83 -3.68 18.94
CA ASP A 159 10.62 -2.45 18.72
C ASP A 159 9.81 -1.20 19.10
N TYR A 160 8.49 -1.28 18.92
CA TYR A 160 7.55 -0.22 19.30
C TYR A 160 6.40 -0.80 20.09
N ASN A 161 6.10 -0.20 21.22
CA ASN A 161 4.95 -0.50 22.06
C ASN A 161 4.02 0.71 22.11
N VAL A 162 2.79 0.56 21.66
CA VAL A 162 1.81 1.66 21.58
C VAL A 162 0.52 1.30 22.30
N LYS A 163 0.06 2.16 23.19
CA LYS A 163 -1.26 2.07 23.77
C LYS A 163 -2.29 2.45 22.72
N GLN A 164 -3.18 1.52 22.41
CA GLN A 164 -4.16 1.74 21.35
C GLN A 164 -5.32 2.59 21.86
N ASN A 165 -5.33 3.86 21.43
CA ASN A 165 -6.41 4.83 21.64
C ASN A 165 -6.84 5.42 20.29
N GLY A 166 -7.31 4.55 19.37
CA GLY A 166 -7.62 4.98 18.00
C GLY A 166 -6.42 4.80 17.05
N TRP A 167 -6.63 5.13 15.78
CA TRP A 167 -5.62 5.01 14.72
C TRP A 167 -4.53 6.09 14.85
N GLU A 168 -4.85 7.22 15.44
CA GLU A 168 -3.96 8.36 15.66
C GLU A 168 -2.77 8.01 16.56
N SER A 169 -2.92 6.98 17.39
CA SER A 169 -1.85 6.58 18.32
C SER A 169 -0.75 5.78 17.65
N TRP A 170 -1.05 5.00 16.62
CA TRP A 170 -0.10 4.05 16.03
C TRP A 170 0.26 4.33 14.56
N LEU A 171 -0.66 4.91 13.77
CA LEU A 171 -0.43 5.15 12.35
C LEU A 171 0.76 6.09 12.08
N PRO A 172 0.99 7.16 12.85
CA PRO A 172 2.18 7.99 12.69
C PRO A 172 3.50 7.23 12.87
N ILE A 173 3.53 6.23 13.75
CA ILE A 173 4.72 5.39 13.96
C ILE A 173 4.98 4.53 12.72
N VAL A 174 3.95 3.95 12.14
CA VAL A 174 4.06 3.20 10.88
C VAL A 174 4.60 4.09 9.77
N ILE A 175 4.05 5.30 9.61
CA ILE A 175 4.47 6.26 8.59
C ILE A 175 5.94 6.67 8.82
N ASN A 176 6.35 6.94 10.03
CA ASN A 176 7.73 7.31 10.35
C ASN A 176 8.71 6.16 10.12
N THR A 177 8.31 4.93 10.47
CA THR A 177 9.15 3.72 10.31
C THR A 177 9.33 3.35 8.84
N LEU A 178 8.29 3.47 8.03
CA LEU A 178 8.28 3.05 6.63
C LEU A 178 8.58 4.18 5.64
N GLY A 179 8.55 5.43 6.09
CA GLY A 179 8.62 6.64 5.28
C GLY A 179 7.27 7.04 4.70
N GLN A 180 7.10 8.35 4.48
CA GLN A 180 5.90 8.89 3.84
C GLN A 180 5.86 8.53 2.35
N ARG A 181 4.65 8.42 1.82
CA ARG A 181 4.44 8.34 0.37
C ARG A 181 5.02 9.61 -0.29
N PRO A 182 5.91 9.51 -1.30
CA PRO A 182 6.28 10.69 -2.07
C PRO A 182 5.04 11.23 -2.77
N GLY A 183 4.52 12.36 -2.33
CA GLY A 183 3.39 13.07 -2.98
C GLY A 183 2.24 13.52 -2.08
N SER A 184 2.25 13.25 -0.77
CA SER A 184 1.24 13.79 0.16
C SER A 184 1.71 15.10 0.81
N ASN A 185 2.10 16.09 0.03
CA ASN A 185 2.16 17.46 0.52
C ASN A 185 0.74 18.04 0.49
N THR A 186 0.00 17.81 1.55
CA THR A 186 -1.16 18.65 1.86
C THR A 186 -0.61 19.96 2.41
N SER A 187 -0.44 20.95 1.55
CA SER A 187 -0.28 22.34 1.98
C SER A 187 -1.59 22.75 2.65
N VAL A 188 -1.60 22.75 3.97
CA VAL A 188 -2.60 23.44 4.77
C VAL A 188 -2.16 24.91 4.79
N SER A 189 -2.89 25.73 4.09
CA SER A 189 -2.89 27.19 4.26
C SER A 189 -4.00 27.58 5.19
#